data_d604d1abb26d84c5029187357104ed82
#
_entry.id   d604d1abb26d84c5029187357104ed82
#
_cell.length_a   1.000
_cell.length_b   1.000
_cell.length_c   1.000
_cell.angle_alpha   90.00
_cell.angle_beta   90.00
_cell.angle_gamma   90.00
#
_symmetry.space_group_name_H-M   'P 1'
#
loop_
_entity.id
_entity.type
_entity.pdbx_description
1 polymer ?
#
loop_
_entity_poly.entity_id
_entity_poly.type
_entity_poly.pdbx_seq_one_letter_code
_entity_poly.pdbx_strand_id
1 'polypeptide(L)'
;MSCRNEITSRVFARKQQKPQLHFADLDHPQRVVAANVLASKPVRVTHVLAAKKPIPEGIYTRKNQLYFYMTRYLIERISWLCRDYRHKAPEGDGRVAITFSRRGGMSADDFAAYLRLLKTQETEIHWPVIDIDAISAADHSTSASLQFADIAASAIASGIEPDFYGNCECRYAEIIKPVTYQRRGNYLSYGVKTVPPHEECGLSDGQRRLFQLFA
;
A
#
# COMPACT_ATOMS: atom_id res chain seq x y z
N MET A 1 22.39 -8.40 -6.71
CA MET A 1 21.26 -9.36 -6.58
C MET A 1 19.96 -8.59 -6.63
N SER A 2 18.99 -9.01 -7.44
CA SER A 2 17.65 -8.39 -7.40
C SER A 2 17.04 -8.59 -6.01
N CYS A 3 16.36 -7.57 -5.47
CA CYS A 3 15.71 -7.60 -4.17
C CYS A 3 14.71 -8.79 -4.03
N ARG A 4 14.07 -9.16 -5.14
CA ARG A 4 13.22 -10.36 -5.25
C ARG A 4 13.99 -11.64 -4.95
N ASN A 5 15.17 -11.79 -5.55
CA ASN A 5 16.01 -12.99 -5.35
C ASN A 5 16.48 -13.10 -3.91
N GLU A 6 16.68 -11.96 -3.23
CA GLU A 6 17.03 -11.96 -1.81
C GLU A 6 15.89 -12.47 -0.93
N ILE A 7 14.64 -12.00 -1.17
CA ILE A 7 13.48 -12.50 -0.42
C ILE A 7 13.28 -13.99 -0.71
N THR A 8 13.23 -14.38 -1.99
CA THR A 8 13.01 -15.80 -2.35
C THR A 8 14.08 -16.71 -1.81
N SER A 9 15.36 -16.30 -1.81
CA SER A 9 16.45 -17.11 -1.26
C SER A 9 16.43 -17.24 0.26
N ARG A 10 15.89 -16.24 0.97
CA ARG A 10 15.77 -16.26 2.43
C ARG A 10 14.49 -16.94 2.91
N VAL A 11 13.41 -16.82 2.13
CA VAL A 11 12.07 -17.32 2.50
C VAL A 11 11.89 -18.79 2.11
N PHE A 12 12.42 -19.20 0.95
CA PHE A 12 12.24 -20.56 0.45
C PHE A 12 13.55 -21.35 0.48
N ALA A 13 13.48 -22.59 1.00
CA ALA A 13 14.56 -23.54 0.78
C ALA A 13 14.79 -23.76 -0.73
N ARG A 14 16.04 -23.98 -1.15
CA ARG A 14 16.46 -24.07 -2.58
C ARG A 14 15.57 -24.94 -3.48
N LYS A 15 14.89 -25.95 -2.91
CA LYS A 15 14.02 -26.89 -3.63
C LYS A 15 12.55 -26.45 -3.75
N GLN A 16 12.16 -25.33 -3.11
CA GLN A 16 10.75 -24.87 -3.04
C GLN A 16 10.56 -23.45 -3.57
N GLN A 17 11.49 -22.96 -4.40
CA GLN A 17 11.38 -21.60 -4.95
C GLN A 17 10.14 -21.49 -5.85
N LYS A 18 9.14 -20.74 -5.38
CA LYS A 18 8.01 -20.35 -6.19
C LYS A 18 8.43 -19.23 -7.14
N PRO A 19 7.95 -19.24 -8.41
CA PRO A 19 8.27 -18.19 -9.38
C PRO A 19 7.68 -16.84 -8.98
N GLN A 20 6.70 -16.84 -8.09
CA GLN A 20 5.94 -15.68 -7.65
C GLN A 20 5.84 -15.65 -6.13
N LEU A 21 6.06 -14.47 -5.56
CA LEU A 21 5.96 -14.23 -4.14
C LEU A 21 4.58 -13.61 -3.84
N HIS A 22 3.72 -14.36 -3.16
CA HIS A 22 2.49 -13.86 -2.56
C HIS A 22 2.57 -13.97 -1.05
N PHE A 23 2.30 -12.88 -0.36
CA PHE A 23 2.37 -12.88 1.11
C PHE A 23 1.37 -13.85 1.74
N ALA A 24 0.21 -14.03 1.12
CA ALA A 24 -0.81 -14.98 1.59
C ALA A 24 -0.32 -16.44 1.60
N ASP A 25 0.60 -16.79 0.69
CA ASP A 25 1.17 -18.14 0.56
C ASP A 25 2.27 -18.45 1.57
N LEU A 26 2.72 -17.45 2.33
CA LEU A 26 3.82 -17.57 3.28
C LEU A 26 3.30 -17.98 4.66
N ASP A 27 4.07 -18.83 5.36
CA ASP A 27 3.87 -19.06 6.78
C ASP A 27 4.37 -17.88 7.64
N HIS A 28 4.09 -17.91 8.95
CA HIS A 28 4.45 -16.81 9.85
C HIS A 28 5.95 -16.47 9.85
N PRO A 29 6.90 -17.43 10.00
CA PRO A 29 8.32 -17.14 9.90
C PRO A 29 8.73 -16.52 8.56
N GLN A 30 8.19 -17.01 7.46
CA GLN A 30 8.47 -16.51 6.11
C GLN A 30 7.94 -15.07 5.93
N ARG A 31 6.77 -14.75 6.47
CA ARG A 31 6.21 -13.38 6.48
C ARG A 31 7.08 -12.41 7.26
N VAL A 32 7.60 -12.84 8.41
CA VAL A 32 8.56 -12.04 9.20
C VAL A 32 9.82 -11.75 8.39
N VAL A 33 10.38 -12.75 7.69
CA VAL A 33 11.55 -12.56 6.82
C VAL A 33 11.24 -11.60 5.68
N ALA A 34 10.11 -11.76 5.00
CA ALA A 34 9.70 -10.89 3.89
C ALA A 34 9.53 -9.43 4.34
N ALA A 35 8.88 -9.20 5.49
CA ALA A 35 8.72 -7.87 6.08
C ALA A 35 10.08 -7.24 6.46
N ASN A 36 11.00 -8.00 7.06
CA ASN A 36 12.34 -7.51 7.40
C ASN A 36 13.17 -7.14 6.15
N VAL A 37 13.08 -7.94 5.10
CA VAL A 37 13.77 -7.61 3.84
C VAL A 37 13.19 -6.32 3.24
N LEU A 38 11.86 -6.16 3.22
CA LEU A 38 11.24 -4.90 2.76
C LEU A 38 11.72 -3.71 3.60
N ALA A 39 11.70 -3.84 4.93
CA ALA A 39 12.12 -2.79 5.86
C ALA A 39 13.60 -2.40 5.73
N SER A 40 14.46 -3.30 5.22
CA SER A 40 15.87 -3.03 4.98
C SER A 40 16.17 -2.26 3.69
N LYS A 41 15.16 -2.00 2.84
CA LYS A 41 15.36 -1.37 1.54
C LYS A 41 15.13 0.14 1.61
N PRO A 42 15.74 0.92 0.71
CA PRO A 42 15.53 2.36 0.60
C PRO A 42 14.17 2.67 -0.07
N VAL A 43 13.10 2.14 0.51
CA VAL A 43 11.73 2.33 0.04
C VAL A 43 10.92 3.14 1.05
N ARG A 44 9.78 3.64 0.62
CA ARG A 44 8.74 4.18 1.49
C ARG A 44 7.42 3.54 1.11
N VAL A 45 6.62 3.21 2.13
CA VAL A 45 5.30 2.62 1.96
C VAL A 45 4.23 3.54 2.51
N THR A 46 3.08 3.54 1.88
CA THR A 46 1.87 4.22 2.35
C THR A 46 0.68 3.29 2.17
N HIS A 47 -0.28 3.39 3.07
CA HIS A 47 -1.42 2.50 3.16
C HIS A 47 -2.71 3.30 3.25
N VAL A 48 -3.72 2.85 2.52
CA VAL A 48 -5.09 3.38 2.63
C VAL A 48 -6.02 2.21 2.93
N LEU A 49 -6.72 2.31 4.05
CA LEU A 49 -7.62 1.30 4.57
C LEU A 49 -9.06 1.76 4.47
N ALA A 50 -9.96 0.92 3.96
CA ALA A 50 -11.40 1.17 3.95
C ALA A 50 -12.09 0.32 5.00
N ALA A 51 -12.75 0.95 5.96
CA ALA A 51 -13.72 0.28 6.81
C ALA A 51 -15.05 0.17 6.03
N LYS A 52 -15.43 -1.04 5.63
CA LYS A 52 -16.64 -1.22 4.82
C LYS A 52 -17.93 -1.15 5.62
N LYS A 53 -17.91 -1.57 6.90
CA LYS A 53 -19.12 -1.62 7.75
C LYS A 53 -19.84 -0.28 7.91
N PRO A 54 -19.15 0.87 8.13
CA PRO A 54 -19.83 2.16 8.23
C PRO A 54 -20.24 2.77 6.89
N ILE A 55 -19.92 2.15 5.76
CA ILE A 55 -20.33 2.64 4.44
C ILE A 55 -21.81 2.29 4.24
N PRO A 56 -22.71 3.27 4.08
CA PRO A 56 -24.12 2.99 3.82
C PRO A 56 -24.31 2.23 2.50
N GLU A 57 -25.31 1.35 2.48
CA GLU A 57 -25.67 0.67 1.25
C GLU A 57 -26.04 1.65 0.14
N GLY A 58 -25.68 1.35 -1.09
CA GLY A 58 -26.04 2.16 -2.26
C GLY A 58 -25.12 3.32 -2.59
N ILE A 59 -24.10 3.64 -1.76
CA ILE A 59 -23.16 4.74 -2.08
C ILE A 59 -22.20 4.37 -3.23
N TYR A 60 -21.67 3.14 -3.23
CA TYR A 60 -20.76 2.66 -4.26
C TYR A 60 -21.42 1.59 -5.13
N THR A 61 -22.32 2.03 -6.01
CA THR A 61 -23.11 1.14 -6.88
C THR A 61 -22.40 0.76 -8.19
N ARG A 62 -21.45 1.59 -8.63
CA ARG A 62 -20.73 1.36 -9.88
C ARG A 62 -19.50 0.48 -9.63
N LYS A 63 -19.19 -0.39 -10.59
CA LYS A 63 -17.98 -1.22 -10.58
C LYS A 63 -16.74 -0.34 -10.32
N ASN A 64 -15.85 -0.78 -9.45
CA ASN A 64 -14.60 -0.11 -9.06
C ASN A 64 -14.75 1.29 -8.40
N GLN A 65 -15.95 1.79 -8.13
CA GLN A 65 -16.15 3.13 -7.57
C GLN A 65 -15.47 3.31 -6.22
N LEU A 66 -15.64 2.37 -5.29
CA LEU A 66 -14.94 2.40 -3.99
C LEU A 66 -13.42 2.33 -4.18
N TYR A 67 -12.95 1.47 -5.11
CA TYR A 67 -11.53 1.35 -5.39
C TYR A 67 -10.92 2.67 -5.87
N PHE A 68 -11.54 3.34 -6.85
CA PHE A 68 -11.09 4.64 -7.32
C PHE A 68 -11.12 5.69 -6.20
N TYR A 69 -12.17 5.72 -5.40
CA TYR A 69 -12.26 6.62 -4.25
C TYR A 69 -11.11 6.41 -3.26
N MET A 70 -10.79 5.15 -2.92
CA MET A 70 -9.64 4.82 -2.06
C MET A 70 -8.32 5.20 -2.71
N THR A 71 -8.19 4.97 -4.02
CA THR A 71 -6.98 5.30 -4.77
C THR A 71 -6.70 6.79 -4.80
N ARG A 72 -7.73 7.66 -4.79
CA ARG A 72 -7.55 9.11 -4.62
C ARG A 72 -6.67 9.42 -3.40
N TYR A 73 -7.00 8.85 -2.25
CA TYR A 73 -6.22 9.07 -1.01
C TYR A 73 -4.81 8.48 -1.09
N LEU A 74 -4.64 7.36 -1.81
CA LEU A 74 -3.31 6.78 -2.01
C LEU A 74 -2.43 7.72 -2.87
N ILE A 75 -2.95 8.22 -3.99
CA ILE A 75 -2.23 9.16 -4.87
C ILE A 75 -1.90 10.45 -4.14
N GLU A 76 -2.80 10.97 -3.33
CA GLU A 76 -2.57 12.15 -2.49
C GLU A 76 -1.35 11.94 -1.59
N ARG A 77 -1.26 10.81 -0.85
CA ARG A 77 -0.12 10.49 0.03
C ARG A 77 1.17 10.23 -0.75
N ILE A 78 1.09 9.54 -1.88
CA ILE A 78 2.24 9.35 -2.77
C ILE A 78 2.76 10.72 -3.25
N SER A 79 1.87 11.63 -3.63
CA SER A 79 2.27 12.97 -4.10
C SER A 79 2.96 13.79 -3.00
N TRP A 80 2.49 13.70 -1.76
CA TRP A 80 3.13 14.34 -0.61
C TRP A 80 4.46 13.70 -0.28
N LEU A 81 4.54 12.36 -0.27
CA LEU A 81 5.77 11.61 -0.07
C LEU A 81 6.85 12.06 -1.08
N CYS A 82 6.50 12.09 -2.36
CA CYS A 82 7.45 12.45 -3.41
C CYS A 82 7.90 13.91 -3.31
N ARG A 83 6.98 14.83 -3.02
CA ARG A 83 7.31 16.23 -2.72
C ARG A 83 8.27 16.35 -1.53
N ASP A 84 7.95 15.70 -0.43
CA ASP A 84 8.68 15.84 0.83
C ASP A 84 10.07 15.17 0.78
N TYR A 85 10.23 14.13 -0.04
CA TYR A 85 11.49 13.38 -0.19
C TYR A 85 12.25 13.70 -1.47
N ARG A 86 11.84 14.69 -2.26
CA ARG A 86 12.51 15.08 -3.51
C ARG A 86 14.02 15.35 -3.32
N HIS A 87 14.39 15.98 -2.20
CA HIS A 87 15.78 16.29 -1.86
C HIS A 87 16.65 15.05 -1.62
N LYS A 88 16.04 13.88 -1.33
CA LYS A 88 16.75 12.60 -1.13
C LYS A 88 16.86 11.77 -2.41
N ALA A 89 16.19 12.18 -3.47
CA ALA A 89 16.23 11.55 -4.79
C ALA A 89 16.38 12.66 -5.86
N PRO A 90 17.54 13.31 -5.95
CA PRO A 90 17.76 14.46 -6.84
C PRO A 90 17.76 14.07 -8.33
N GLU A 91 17.94 12.79 -8.62
CA GLU A 91 17.93 12.25 -9.97
C GLU A 91 16.53 12.33 -10.61
N GLY A 92 16.50 12.42 -11.95
CA GLY A 92 15.26 12.54 -12.71
C GLY A 92 14.61 13.93 -12.62
N ASP A 93 13.46 14.04 -13.24
CA ASP A 93 12.68 15.29 -13.37
C ASP A 93 11.77 15.59 -12.16
N GLY A 94 11.73 14.70 -11.17
CA GLY A 94 10.89 14.81 -9.97
C GLY A 94 9.45 14.33 -10.16
N ARG A 95 9.14 13.73 -11.30
CA ARG A 95 7.82 13.13 -11.58
C ARG A 95 7.83 11.64 -11.25
N VAL A 96 6.67 11.13 -10.87
CA VAL A 96 6.48 9.74 -10.45
C VAL A 96 5.66 9.01 -11.49
N ALA A 97 6.25 7.95 -12.05
CA ALA A 97 5.52 6.94 -12.82
C ALA A 97 4.79 5.98 -11.86
N ILE A 98 3.55 5.65 -12.17
CA ILE A 98 2.72 4.79 -11.34
C ILE A 98 2.46 3.48 -12.06
N THR A 99 2.89 2.37 -11.45
CA THR A 99 2.55 1.03 -11.91
C THR A 99 1.68 0.34 -10.88
N PHE A 100 0.52 -0.15 -11.30
CA PHE A 100 -0.36 -0.92 -10.41
C PHE A 100 -0.56 -2.36 -10.90
N SER A 101 -0.94 -3.23 -9.96
CA SER A 101 -1.25 -4.61 -10.28
C SER A 101 -2.52 -4.69 -11.11
N ARG A 102 -2.45 -5.39 -12.25
CA ARG A 102 -3.60 -5.62 -13.12
C ARG A 102 -4.69 -6.37 -12.35
N ARG A 103 -5.88 -5.78 -12.32
CA ARG A 103 -7.08 -6.40 -11.78
C ARG A 103 -8.12 -6.57 -12.88
N GLY A 104 -8.88 -7.65 -12.83
CA GLY A 104 -9.96 -7.88 -13.79
C GLY A 104 -10.97 -6.71 -13.80
N GLY A 105 -11.11 -6.08 -14.96
CA GLY A 105 -12.06 -5.00 -15.20
C GLY A 105 -11.61 -3.59 -14.77
N MET A 106 -10.31 -3.35 -14.60
CA MET A 106 -9.70 -2.03 -14.47
C MET A 106 -8.49 -1.94 -15.40
N SER A 107 -8.48 -0.96 -16.29
CA SER A 107 -7.38 -0.68 -17.20
C SER A 107 -6.51 0.49 -16.71
N ALA A 108 -5.31 0.64 -17.28
CA ALA A 108 -4.48 1.81 -17.05
C ALA A 108 -5.16 3.08 -17.56
N ASP A 109 -5.88 2.96 -18.68
CA ASP A 109 -6.60 4.08 -19.29
C ASP A 109 -7.76 4.56 -18.39
N ASP A 110 -8.55 3.64 -17.81
CA ASP A 110 -9.61 3.99 -16.86
C ASP A 110 -9.03 4.75 -15.65
N PHE A 111 -7.88 4.31 -15.16
CA PHE A 111 -7.23 4.94 -14.02
C PHE A 111 -6.64 6.31 -14.39
N ALA A 112 -5.99 6.43 -15.54
CA ALA A 112 -5.49 7.72 -16.06
C ALA A 112 -6.64 8.71 -16.30
N ALA A 113 -7.76 8.25 -16.88
CA ALA A 113 -8.97 9.07 -17.07
C ALA A 113 -9.52 9.54 -15.73
N TYR A 114 -9.57 8.68 -14.72
CA TYR A 114 -9.99 9.07 -13.38
C TYR A 114 -9.05 10.13 -12.76
N LEU A 115 -7.73 10.01 -12.90
CA LEU A 115 -6.80 11.03 -12.40
C LEU A 115 -6.92 12.35 -13.16
N ARG A 116 -7.16 12.32 -14.47
CA ARG A 116 -7.44 13.55 -15.24
C ARG A 116 -8.70 14.24 -14.73
N LEU A 117 -9.76 13.47 -14.43
CA LEU A 117 -10.97 14.01 -13.80
C LEU A 117 -10.68 14.61 -12.42
N LEU A 118 -9.94 13.91 -11.55
CA LEU A 118 -9.55 14.43 -10.25
C LEU A 118 -8.75 15.73 -10.34
N LYS A 119 -7.94 15.90 -11.37
CA LYS A 119 -7.13 17.11 -11.59
C LYS A 119 -7.99 18.35 -11.89
N THR A 120 -9.23 18.17 -12.34
CA THR A 120 -10.20 19.26 -12.53
C THR A 120 -11.00 19.58 -11.27
N GLN A 121 -10.82 18.82 -10.19
CA GLN A 121 -11.51 18.97 -8.92
C GLN A 121 -10.57 19.54 -7.86
N GLU A 122 -11.14 20.09 -6.80
CA GLU A 122 -10.39 20.47 -5.62
C GLU A 122 -9.90 19.20 -4.89
N THR A 123 -8.58 19.03 -4.81
CA THR A 123 -7.94 17.87 -4.18
C THR A 123 -6.65 18.29 -3.48
N GLU A 124 -6.23 17.53 -2.48
CA GLU A 124 -4.96 17.71 -1.78
C GLU A 124 -3.77 17.07 -2.52
N ILE A 125 -3.97 16.58 -3.74
CA ILE A 125 -2.91 15.97 -4.56
C ILE A 125 -1.93 17.04 -5.03
N HIS A 126 -0.64 16.84 -4.76
CA HIS A 126 0.41 17.68 -5.31
C HIS A 126 0.72 17.27 -6.76
N TRP A 127 -0.08 17.77 -7.70
CA TRP A 127 -0.08 17.38 -9.11
C TRP A 127 1.26 17.53 -9.85
N PRO A 128 2.15 18.51 -9.53
CA PRO A 128 3.43 18.65 -10.24
C PRO A 128 4.31 17.39 -10.23
N VAL A 129 4.17 16.51 -9.21
CA VAL A 129 4.98 15.28 -9.09
C VAL A 129 4.31 14.06 -9.74
N ILE A 130 3.05 14.15 -10.17
CA ILE A 130 2.31 12.99 -10.74
C ILE A 130 2.40 13.01 -12.26
N ASP A 131 2.98 11.95 -12.83
CA ASP A 131 2.97 11.71 -14.26
C ASP A 131 1.80 10.83 -14.67
N ILE A 132 0.69 11.48 -15.10
CA ILE A 132 -0.52 10.76 -15.50
C ILE A 132 -0.30 9.93 -16.76
N ASP A 133 0.61 10.38 -17.64
CA ASP A 133 0.88 9.69 -18.92
C ASP A 133 1.85 8.51 -18.73
N ALA A 134 2.55 8.43 -17.61
CA ALA A 134 3.41 7.30 -17.22
C ALA A 134 2.69 6.28 -16.31
N ILE A 135 1.36 6.23 -16.36
CA ILE A 135 0.58 5.22 -15.64
C ILE A 135 0.58 3.93 -16.44
N SER A 136 0.84 2.82 -15.74
CA SER A 136 0.86 1.49 -16.33
C SER A 136 0.22 0.44 -15.42
N ALA A 137 -0.24 -0.65 -16.02
CA ALA A 137 -0.70 -1.84 -15.32
C ALA A 137 0.19 -3.02 -15.68
N ALA A 138 0.71 -3.71 -14.69
CA ALA A 138 1.54 -4.89 -14.89
C ALA A 138 0.97 -6.11 -14.17
N ASP A 139 1.34 -7.29 -14.66
CA ASP A 139 1.01 -8.53 -13.98
C ASP A 139 1.87 -8.65 -12.71
N HIS A 140 1.24 -9.02 -11.61
CA HIS A 140 1.92 -9.21 -10.32
C HIS A 140 3.07 -10.23 -10.43
N SER A 141 2.90 -11.29 -11.21
CA SER A 141 3.90 -12.35 -11.37
C SER A 141 5.18 -11.86 -12.03
N THR A 142 5.10 -10.84 -12.88
CA THR A 142 6.22 -10.31 -13.67
C THR A 142 6.92 -9.13 -13.03
N SER A 143 6.33 -8.53 -11.99
CA SER A 143 6.84 -7.31 -11.36
C SER A 143 7.25 -7.51 -9.91
N ALA A 144 8.55 -7.44 -9.64
CA ALA A 144 9.07 -7.49 -8.27
C ALA A 144 8.55 -6.35 -7.38
N SER A 145 8.38 -5.16 -7.94
CA SER A 145 7.85 -3.99 -7.21
C SER A 145 6.41 -4.22 -6.76
N LEU A 146 5.58 -4.88 -7.57
CA LEU A 146 4.21 -5.22 -7.18
C LEU A 146 4.18 -6.31 -6.11
N GLN A 147 5.14 -7.25 -6.11
CA GLN A 147 5.27 -8.23 -5.03
C GLN A 147 5.68 -7.56 -3.70
N PHE A 148 6.48 -6.51 -3.73
CA PHE A 148 6.77 -5.70 -2.54
C PHE A 148 5.57 -4.90 -2.07
N ALA A 149 4.79 -4.36 -2.98
CA ALA A 149 3.53 -3.70 -2.63
C ALA A 149 2.54 -4.67 -1.98
N ASP A 150 2.49 -5.93 -2.43
CA ASP A 150 1.69 -7.00 -1.81
C ASP A 150 2.15 -7.30 -0.38
N ILE A 151 3.47 -7.42 -0.15
CA ILE A 151 4.02 -7.59 1.21
C ILE A 151 3.60 -6.42 2.11
N ALA A 152 3.77 -5.17 1.64
CA ALA A 152 3.42 -4.00 2.42
C ALA A 152 1.92 -3.93 2.75
N ALA A 153 1.06 -4.14 1.75
CA ALA A 153 -0.39 -4.13 1.92
C ALA A 153 -0.86 -5.24 2.88
N SER A 154 -0.33 -6.45 2.70
CA SER A 154 -0.70 -7.61 3.52
C SER A 154 -0.18 -7.54 4.95
N ALA A 155 0.98 -6.90 5.17
CA ALA A 155 1.51 -6.65 6.51
C ALA A 155 0.57 -5.78 7.35
N ILE A 156 -0.02 -4.74 6.75
CA ILE A 156 -1.03 -3.90 7.42
C ILE A 156 -2.37 -4.62 7.52
N ALA A 157 -2.79 -5.33 6.47
CA ALA A 157 -4.04 -6.09 6.49
C ALA A 157 -4.07 -7.11 7.63
N SER A 158 -2.97 -7.83 7.88
CA SER A 158 -2.86 -8.77 9.00
C SER A 158 -3.07 -8.13 10.37
N GLY A 159 -2.76 -6.83 10.51
CA GLY A 159 -2.98 -6.08 11.76
C GLY A 159 -4.40 -5.55 11.95
N ILE A 160 -5.25 -5.59 10.91
CA ILE A 160 -6.63 -5.08 10.96
C ILE A 160 -7.67 -6.14 10.65
N GLU A 161 -7.34 -7.15 9.84
CA GLU A 161 -8.22 -8.25 9.50
C GLU A 161 -8.03 -9.40 10.51
N PRO A 162 -9.05 -9.70 11.35
CA PRO A 162 -8.92 -10.76 12.32
C PRO A 162 -8.85 -12.14 11.65
N ASP A 163 -8.07 -13.04 12.24
CA ASP A 163 -8.06 -14.45 11.88
C ASP A 163 -9.39 -15.15 12.30
N PHE A 164 -9.47 -16.45 12.07
CA PHE A 164 -10.64 -17.27 12.46
C PHE A 164 -10.96 -17.17 13.96
N TYR A 165 -9.96 -16.92 14.81
CA TYR A 165 -10.11 -16.81 16.26
C TYR A 165 -10.33 -15.37 16.73
N GLY A 166 -10.41 -14.40 15.83
CA GLY A 166 -10.59 -12.99 16.14
C GLY A 166 -9.30 -12.22 16.45
N ASN A 167 -8.12 -12.82 16.26
CA ASN A 167 -6.83 -12.19 16.54
C ASN A 167 -6.32 -11.39 15.34
N CYS A 168 -5.69 -10.24 15.61
CA CYS A 168 -4.98 -9.43 14.63
C CYS A 168 -3.46 -9.55 14.85
N GLU A 169 -2.70 -9.74 13.77
CA GLU A 169 -1.25 -9.88 13.82
C GLU A 169 -0.55 -8.58 13.40
N CYS A 170 -0.15 -7.79 14.38
CA CYS A 170 0.49 -6.49 14.16
C CYS A 170 2.00 -6.56 13.93
N ARG A 171 2.65 -7.71 14.14
CA ARG A 171 4.11 -7.85 14.08
C ARG A 171 4.69 -7.43 12.72
N TYR A 172 4.02 -7.77 11.62
CA TYR A 172 4.50 -7.40 10.29
C TYR A 172 4.41 -5.88 10.06
N ALA A 173 3.34 -5.26 10.54
CA ALA A 173 3.18 -3.80 10.49
C ALA A 173 4.26 -3.09 11.33
N GLU A 174 4.59 -3.63 12.51
CA GLU A 174 5.69 -3.14 13.37
C GLU A 174 7.03 -3.19 12.65
N ILE A 175 7.34 -4.31 11.97
CA ILE A 175 8.59 -4.47 11.21
C ILE A 175 8.70 -3.44 10.09
N ILE A 176 7.62 -3.14 9.36
CA ILE A 176 7.65 -2.19 8.24
C ILE A 176 7.42 -0.73 8.66
N LYS A 177 7.11 -0.46 9.95
CA LYS A 177 6.92 0.91 10.45
C LYS A 177 8.08 1.85 10.09
N PRO A 178 9.39 1.48 10.19
CA PRO A 178 10.50 2.38 9.85
C PRO A 178 10.52 2.86 8.40
N VAL A 179 9.93 2.10 7.47
CA VAL A 179 9.82 2.49 6.06
C VAL A 179 8.44 3.05 5.70
N THR A 180 7.51 3.09 6.66
CA THR A 180 6.21 3.72 6.45
C THR A 180 6.39 5.24 6.44
N TYR A 181 5.72 5.90 5.48
CA TYR A 181 5.78 7.35 5.35
C TYR A 181 5.25 8.04 6.60
N GLN A 182 5.99 8.99 7.08
CA GLN A 182 5.60 9.85 8.20
C GLN A 182 6.02 11.30 7.92
N ARG A 183 5.34 12.24 8.53
CA ARG A 183 5.70 13.66 8.50
C ARG A 183 5.80 14.18 9.92
N ARG A 184 7.02 14.59 10.33
CA ARG A 184 7.30 15.08 11.68
C ARG A 184 6.88 14.12 12.80
N GLY A 185 7.09 12.81 12.60
CA GLY A 185 6.69 11.76 13.54
C GLY A 185 5.25 11.27 13.37
N ASN A 186 4.39 11.97 12.63
CA ASN A 186 3.01 11.56 12.43
C ASN A 186 2.90 10.55 11.27
N TYR A 187 2.49 9.34 11.57
CA TYR A 187 2.21 8.28 10.59
C TYR A 187 0.73 8.27 10.18
N LEU A 188 -0.17 8.50 11.15
CA LEU A 188 -1.60 8.51 10.88
C LEU A 188 -1.94 9.69 9.96
N SER A 189 -2.80 9.46 8.99
CA SER A 189 -3.13 10.37 7.89
C SER A 189 -2.03 10.57 6.84
N TYR A 190 -0.75 10.23 7.10
CA TYR A 190 0.34 10.28 6.11
C TYR A 190 0.65 8.89 5.55
N GLY A 191 1.31 8.04 6.31
CA GLY A 191 1.67 6.68 5.88
C GLY A 191 0.55 5.66 6.08
N VAL A 192 -0.38 5.91 7.01
CA VAL A 192 -1.56 5.08 7.25
C VAL A 192 -2.80 5.96 7.25
N LYS A 193 -3.64 5.84 6.23
CA LYS A 193 -4.92 6.54 6.11
C LYS A 193 -6.08 5.57 6.19
N THR A 194 -7.05 5.86 7.05
CA THR A 194 -8.33 5.14 7.09
C THR A 194 -9.46 5.99 6.52
N VAL A 195 -10.43 5.34 5.94
CA VAL A 195 -11.65 5.96 5.41
C VAL A 195 -12.84 5.10 5.83
N PRO A 196 -13.72 5.63 6.69
CA PRO A 196 -13.62 6.89 7.44
C PRO A 196 -12.44 6.90 8.44
N PRO A 197 -12.24 7.95 9.23
CA PRO A 197 -11.23 7.98 10.29
C PRO A 197 -11.34 6.75 11.21
N HIS A 198 -10.20 6.24 11.71
CA HIS A 198 -10.19 4.98 12.47
C HIS A 198 -10.98 5.06 13.78
N GLU A 199 -11.11 6.24 14.35
CA GLU A 199 -11.93 6.52 15.54
C GLU A 199 -13.43 6.23 15.30
N GLU A 200 -13.87 6.37 14.07
CA GLU A 200 -15.27 6.17 13.64
C GLU A 200 -15.55 4.73 13.17
N CYS A 201 -14.53 3.87 13.11
CA CYS A 201 -14.66 2.54 12.49
C CYS A 201 -15.22 1.46 13.44
N GLY A 202 -15.47 1.74 14.72
CA GLY A 202 -15.96 0.75 15.68
C GLY A 202 -15.01 -0.44 15.86
N LEU A 203 -13.71 -0.19 15.94
CA LEU A 203 -12.65 -1.19 15.97
C LEU A 203 -12.64 -2.00 17.26
N SER A 204 -12.35 -3.30 17.18
CA SER A 204 -12.03 -4.15 18.32
C SER A 204 -10.69 -3.77 18.94
N ASP A 205 -10.40 -4.25 20.15
CA ASP A 205 -9.12 -3.98 20.83
C ASP A 205 -7.93 -4.54 20.04
N GLY A 206 -8.09 -5.71 19.40
CA GLY A 206 -7.06 -6.28 18.51
C GLY A 206 -6.73 -5.36 17.34
N GLN A 207 -7.76 -4.77 16.73
CA GLN A 207 -7.59 -3.83 15.61
C GLN A 207 -7.03 -2.48 16.06
N ARG A 208 -7.40 -1.98 17.25
CA ARG A 208 -6.87 -0.73 17.80
C ARG A 208 -5.36 -0.77 18.01
N ARG A 209 -4.79 -1.93 18.32
CA ARG A 209 -3.33 -2.10 18.48
C ARG A 209 -2.55 -1.67 17.23
N LEU A 210 -3.09 -1.90 16.02
CA LEU A 210 -2.46 -1.42 14.80
C LEU A 210 -2.31 0.10 14.80
N PHE A 211 -3.36 0.83 15.18
CA PHE A 211 -3.31 2.30 15.18
C PHE A 211 -2.46 2.85 16.31
N GLN A 212 -2.45 2.22 17.47
CA GLN A 212 -1.54 2.55 18.58
C GLN A 212 -0.08 2.40 18.18
N LEU A 213 0.25 1.43 17.33
CA LEU A 213 1.58 1.26 16.78
C LEU A 213 2.03 2.48 15.97
N PHE A 214 1.12 3.17 15.27
CA PHE A 214 1.39 4.31 14.38
C PHE A 214 1.06 5.68 14.99
N ALA A 215 0.57 5.72 16.21
CA ALA A 215 0.32 6.95 16.97
C ALA A 215 1.60 7.65 17.41
#